data_77dc1d49b3a7d754f3c7b13c03785a33
#
_entry.id   77dc1d49b3a7d754f3c7b13c03785a33
#
_cell.length_a   1.000
_cell.length_b   1.000
_cell.length_c   1.000
_cell.angle_alpha   90.00
_cell.angle_beta   90.00
_cell.angle_gamma   90.00
#
_symmetry.space_group_name_H-M   'P 1'
#
loop_
_entity.id
_entity.type
_entity.pdbx_description
1 polymer ?
#
loop_
_entity_poly.entity_id
_entity_poly.type
_entity_poly.pdbx_seq_one_letter_code
_entity_poly.pdbx_strand_id
1 'polypeptide(L)'
;VIDVLLSKETALAGYNLLKKHVEDLPVKAVIYTHPHVDHFAGIDAILENAPNKPEAIEIIGPKGFFEDAVSENLMAGVAMGRRATYMYGRSLPKNEKGNIGTGLGQTTAAGTTGLVPPTREISEEGETLRIDGVEIVFMSVPGAEAPSEIMMYFPGMKAFCVAEEINRTLHNLLTLRGAKVRNGQLWSKYIDRAITECGDQVEVSFSTHHCLLYTSDAADD
;
A
#
# COMPACT_ATOMS: atom_id res chain seq x y z
N VAL A 1 -7.71 4.21 -7.99
CA VAL A 1 -7.03 4.60 -6.74
C VAL A 1 -6.17 3.44 -6.29
N ILE A 2 -4.93 3.71 -5.91
CA ILE A 2 -4.02 2.70 -5.34
C ILE A 2 -3.85 3.05 -3.87
N ASP A 3 -4.13 2.10 -2.99
CA ASP A 3 -4.17 2.21 -1.53
C ASP A 3 -5.03 3.39 -1.03
N VAL A 4 -5.60 3.24 0.14
CA VAL A 4 -6.61 4.20 0.64
C VAL A 4 -6.32 4.68 2.06
N LEU A 5 -5.06 4.63 2.47
CA LEU A 5 -4.61 5.09 3.78
C LEU A 5 -5.22 4.31 4.98
N LEU A 6 -4.83 4.71 6.18
CA LEU A 6 -5.15 3.97 7.42
C LEU A 6 -6.56 4.22 7.95
N SER A 7 -7.13 5.40 7.72
CA SER A 7 -8.45 5.72 8.26
C SER A 7 -9.32 6.45 7.24
N LYS A 8 -10.63 6.32 7.42
CA LYS A 8 -11.63 7.02 6.61
C LYS A 8 -11.37 8.53 6.56
N GLU A 9 -11.02 9.12 7.69
CA GLU A 9 -10.81 10.57 7.82
C GLU A 9 -9.58 11.03 7.01
N THR A 10 -8.47 10.29 7.10
CA THR A 10 -7.26 10.61 6.32
C THR A 10 -7.47 10.32 4.84
N ALA A 11 -8.12 9.23 4.49
CA ALA A 11 -8.48 8.89 3.13
C ALA A 11 -9.40 9.94 2.50
N LEU A 12 -10.41 10.41 3.23
CA LEU A 12 -11.32 11.46 2.76
C LEU A 12 -10.58 12.78 2.51
N ALA A 13 -9.66 13.14 3.39
CA ALA A 13 -8.84 14.34 3.21
C ALA A 13 -7.98 14.25 1.93
N GLY A 14 -7.30 13.12 1.72
CA GLY A 14 -6.51 12.85 0.51
C GLY A 14 -7.38 12.83 -0.75
N TYR A 15 -8.53 12.17 -0.71
CA TYR A 15 -9.46 12.10 -1.83
C TYR A 15 -10.04 13.48 -2.20
N ASN A 16 -10.38 14.29 -1.21
CA ASN A 16 -10.83 15.66 -1.45
C ASN A 16 -9.73 16.55 -2.05
N LEU A 17 -8.47 16.33 -1.65
CA LEU A 17 -7.32 17.01 -2.25
C LEU A 17 -7.16 16.62 -3.71
N LEU A 18 -7.28 15.33 -4.04
CA LEU A 18 -7.28 14.82 -5.42
C LEU A 18 -8.38 15.48 -6.26
N LYS A 19 -9.63 15.47 -5.78
CA LYS A 19 -10.78 16.12 -6.48
C LYS A 19 -10.55 17.61 -6.70
N LYS A 20 -9.95 18.30 -5.76
CA LYS A 20 -9.66 19.73 -5.86
C LYS A 20 -8.61 20.06 -6.93
N HIS A 21 -7.58 19.22 -7.10
CA HIS A 21 -6.41 19.53 -7.93
C HIS A 21 -6.37 18.77 -9.26
N VAL A 22 -7.12 17.69 -9.37
CA VAL A 22 -7.22 16.91 -10.61
C VAL A 22 -8.61 17.05 -11.19
N GLU A 23 -9.55 16.20 -10.78
CA GLU A 23 -10.94 16.24 -11.23
C GLU A 23 -11.78 15.28 -10.36
N ASP A 24 -13.08 15.53 -10.27
CA ASP A 24 -14.03 14.63 -9.60
C ASP A 24 -14.53 13.55 -10.59
N LEU A 25 -13.64 12.60 -10.89
CA LEU A 25 -13.89 11.51 -11.83
C LEU A 25 -14.49 10.28 -11.14
N PRO A 26 -15.31 9.49 -11.87
CA PRO A 26 -15.75 8.18 -11.38
C PRO A 26 -14.58 7.27 -11.04
N VAL A 27 -14.60 6.65 -9.86
CA VAL A 27 -13.60 5.67 -9.45
C VAL A 27 -13.95 4.32 -10.08
N LYS A 28 -13.08 3.79 -10.93
CA LYS A 28 -13.28 2.50 -11.61
C LYS A 28 -12.79 1.33 -10.77
N ALA A 29 -11.66 1.52 -10.11
CA ALA A 29 -11.11 0.51 -9.23
C ALA A 29 -10.39 1.14 -8.03
N VAL A 30 -10.39 0.39 -6.93
CA VAL A 30 -9.47 0.56 -5.82
C VAL A 30 -8.55 -0.67 -5.81
N ILE A 31 -7.25 -0.45 -5.76
CA ILE A 31 -6.25 -1.52 -5.74
C ILE A 31 -5.56 -1.46 -4.38
N TYR A 32 -5.64 -2.55 -3.63
CA TYR A 32 -4.85 -2.75 -2.42
C TYR A 32 -3.53 -3.40 -2.81
N THR A 33 -2.41 -2.80 -2.44
CA THR A 33 -1.12 -3.40 -2.72
C THR A 33 -0.84 -4.59 -1.82
N HIS A 34 -1.20 -4.50 -0.54
CA HIS A 34 -0.97 -5.54 0.46
C HIS A 34 -1.86 -5.35 1.72
N PRO A 35 -1.92 -6.32 2.66
CA PRO A 35 -2.88 -6.34 3.76
C PRO A 35 -2.47 -5.56 5.01
N HIS A 36 -1.48 -4.68 4.97
CA HIS A 36 -1.22 -3.77 6.08
C HIS A 36 -2.30 -2.68 6.16
N VAL A 37 -2.69 -2.35 7.38
CA VAL A 37 -3.89 -1.54 7.66
C VAL A 37 -3.86 -0.14 7.04
N ASP A 38 -2.70 0.44 6.86
CA ASP A 38 -2.50 1.76 6.27
C ASP A 38 -2.65 1.81 4.75
N HIS A 39 -2.88 0.67 4.10
CA HIS A 39 -3.12 0.57 2.66
C HIS A 39 -4.57 0.32 2.29
N PHE A 40 -5.39 -0.20 3.21
CA PHE A 40 -6.78 -0.54 2.89
C PHE A 40 -7.86 0.07 3.80
N ALA A 41 -7.51 0.46 5.04
CA ALA A 41 -8.55 0.68 6.05
C ALA A 41 -9.36 1.98 5.89
N GLY A 42 -8.93 2.89 5.01
CA GLY A 42 -9.68 4.09 4.66
C GLY A 42 -10.72 3.90 3.54
N ILE A 43 -10.98 2.66 3.10
CA ILE A 43 -11.80 2.34 1.91
C ILE A 43 -13.18 3.00 1.94
N ASP A 44 -13.82 3.10 3.08
CA ASP A 44 -15.16 3.68 3.23
C ASP A 44 -15.21 5.14 2.74
N ALA A 45 -14.08 5.87 2.85
CA ALA A 45 -14.02 7.24 2.31
C ALA A 45 -14.24 7.29 0.79
N ILE A 46 -13.71 6.31 0.07
CA ILE A 46 -13.86 6.24 -1.39
C ILE A 46 -15.27 5.75 -1.73
N LEU A 47 -15.72 4.67 -1.11
CA LEU A 47 -17.03 4.07 -1.42
C LEU A 47 -18.21 5.01 -1.15
N GLU A 48 -18.11 5.86 -0.11
CA GLU A 48 -19.16 6.81 0.25
C GLU A 48 -19.10 8.15 -0.52
N ASN A 49 -17.95 8.52 -1.07
CA ASN A 49 -17.74 9.87 -1.63
C ASN A 49 -17.35 9.88 -3.13
N ALA A 50 -17.17 8.72 -3.76
CA ALA A 50 -16.99 8.65 -5.21
C ALA A 50 -18.26 9.09 -5.94
N PRO A 51 -18.15 9.72 -7.13
CA PRO A 51 -19.33 10.15 -7.90
C PRO A 51 -20.21 8.99 -8.38
N ASN A 52 -19.62 7.80 -8.54
CA ASN A 52 -20.33 6.60 -8.96
C ASN A 52 -20.71 5.72 -7.74
N LYS A 53 -21.65 4.81 -7.98
CA LYS A 53 -22.12 3.90 -6.93
C LYS A 53 -21.01 2.94 -6.49
N PRO A 54 -20.95 2.57 -5.19
CA PRO A 54 -19.96 1.65 -4.66
C PRO A 54 -19.88 0.30 -5.42
N GLU A 55 -21.04 -0.24 -5.86
CA GLU A 55 -21.11 -1.52 -6.56
C GLU A 55 -20.47 -1.47 -7.97
N ALA A 56 -20.21 -0.28 -8.48
CA ALA A 56 -19.53 -0.05 -9.75
C ALA A 56 -18.00 0.12 -9.60
N ILE A 57 -17.49 0.02 -8.37
CA ILE A 57 -16.07 0.12 -8.06
C ILE A 57 -15.52 -1.29 -7.88
N GLU A 58 -14.61 -1.70 -8.75
CA GLU A 58 -13.89 -2.96 -8.58
C GLU A 58 -12.83 -2.81 -7.47
N ILE A 59 -12.80 -3.74 -6.52
CA ILE A 59 -11.77 -3.77 -5.47
C ILE A 59 -10.83 -4.90 -5.81
N ILE A 60 -9.58 -4.56 -6.08
CA ILE A 60 -8.54 -5.48 -6.53
C ILE A 60 -7.50 -5.62 -5.43
N GLY A 61 -7.03 -6.83 -5.17
CA GLY A 61 -5.97 -7.08 -4.21
C GLY A 61 -5.19 -8.36 -4.54
N PRO A 62 -4.06 -8.61 -3.88
CA PRO A 62 -3.33 -9.86 -4.05
C PRO A 62 -4.13 -11.03 -3.52
N LYS A 63 -3.91 -12.22 -4.07
CA LYS A 63 -4.50 -13.47 -3.58
C LYS A 63 -4.17 -13.67 -2.10
N GLY A 64 -5.18 -14.00 -1.30
CA GLY A 64 -5.05 -14.19 0.14
C GLY A 64 -5.08 -12.91 0.97
N PHE A 65 -5.29 -11.76 0.32
CA PHE A 65 -5.33 -10.45 1.00
C PHE A 65 -6.28 -10.45 2.21
N PHE A 66 -7.50 -10.94 2.03
CA PHE A 66 -8.53 -10.83 3.06
C PHE A 66 -8.17 -11.67 4.29
N GLU A 67 -7.72 -12.88 4.09
CA GLU A 67 -7.28 -13.80 5.15
C GLU A 67 -6.10 -13.22 5.93
N ASP A 68 -5.14 -12.65 5.24
CA ASP A 68 -3.97 -12.01 5.86
C ASP A 68 -4.35 -10.75 6.63
N ALA A 69 -5.21 -9.89 6.07
CA ALA A 69 -5.73 -8.70 6.73
C ALA A 69 -6.52 -9.06 8.01
N VAL A 70 -7.38 -10.07 7.95
CA VAL A 70 -8.13 -10.58 9.10
C VAL A 70 -7.18 -11.16 10.16
N SER A 71 -6.22 -11.98 9.73
CA SER A 71 -5.24 -12.61 10.63
C SER A 71 -4.45 -11.56 11.42
N GLU A 72 -3.95 -10.53 10.76
CA GLU A 72 -3.12 -9.50 11.39
C GLU A 72 -3.97 -8.51 12.21
N ASN A 73 -5.06 -7.98 11.64
CA ASN A 73 -5.76 -6.84 12.22
C ASN A 73 -6.92 -7.21 13.14
N LEU A 74 -7.52 -8.38 12.98
CA LEU A 74 -8.60 -8.87 13.84
C LEU A 74 -8.11 -9.94 14.82
N MET A 75 -7.52 -11.02 14.34
CA MET A 75 -7.11 -12.13 15.21
C MET A 75 -5.96 -11.74 16.13
N ALA A 76 -4.91 -11.13 15.61
CA ALA A 76 -3.77 -10.65 16.38
C ALA A 76 -3.90 -9.19 16.84
N GLY A 77 -4.90 -8.45 16.35
CA GLY A 77 -5.00 -7.00 16.41
C GLY A 77 -4.87 -6.39 17.81
N VAL A 78 -5.51 -6.99 18.82
CA VAL A 78 -5.41 -6.49 20.23
C VAL A 78 -3.97 -6.61 20.75
N ALA A 79 -3.29 -7.74 20.49
CA ALA A 79 -1.92 -7.95 20.93
C ALA A 79 -0.97 -7.02 20.18
N MET A 80 -1.16 -6.88 18.85
CA MET A 80 -0.37 -6.01 18.02
C MET A 80 -0.57 -4.53 18.37
N GLY A 81 -1.78 -4.09 18.65
CA GLY A 81 -2.08 -2.73 19.10
C GLY A 81 -1.39 -2.36 20.40
N ARG A 82 -1.34 -3.28 21.36
CA ARG A 82 -0.59 -3.10 22.63
C ARG A 82 0.92 -2.94 22.37
N ARG A 83 1.50 -3.80 21.54
CA ARG A 83 2.93 -3.73 21.18
C ARG A 83 3.25 -2.48 20.37
N ALA A 84 2.37 -2.08 19.45
CA ALA A 84 2.49 -0.87 18.66
C ALA A 84 2.56 0.40 19.52
N THR A 85 1.88 0.42 20.67
CA THR A 85 1.97 1.53 21.62
C THR A 85 3.40 1.77 22.10
N TYR A 86 4.15 0.69 22.35
CA TYR A 86 5.56 0.78 22.71
C TYR A 86 6.45 1.02 21.49
N MET A 87 6.21 0.29 20.40
CA MET A 87 7.01 0.39 19.17
C MET A 87 7.00 1.82 18.59
N TYR A 88 5.85 2.48 18.59
CA TYR A 88 5.68 3.83 18.07
C TYR A 88 5.77 4.95 19.12
N GLY A 89 5.99 4.59 20.38
CA GLY A 89 6.10 5.56 21.47
C GLY A 89 4.82 6.38 21.70
N ARG A 90 3.64 5.82 21.43
CA ARG A 90 2.36 6.56 21.48
C ARG A 90 2.05 7.15 22.85
N SER A 91 2.52 6.55 23.93
CA SER A 91 2.31 7.01 25.32
C SER A 91 3.33 8.06 25.78
N LEU A 92 4.34 8.34 24.97
CA LEU A 92 5.34 9.37 25.27
C LEU A 92 4.83 10.76 24.88
N PRO A 93 5.21 11.82 25.65
CA PRO A 93 4.84 13.18 25.29
C PRO A 93 5.46 13.60 23.96
N LYS A 94 4.74 14.41 23.18
CA LYS A 94 5.18 14.93 21.90
C LYS A 94 6.16 16.09 22.12
N ASN A 95 7.43 15.78 22.32
CA ASN A 95 8.53 16.75 22.44
C ASN A 95 9.87 16.05 22.18
N GLU A 96 10.94 16.83 22.20
CA GLU A 96 12.32 16.38 21.91
C GLU A 96 12.87 15.31 22.89
N LYS A 97 12.31 15.19 24.09
CA LYS A 97 12.68 14.17 25.09
C LYS A 97 11.76 12.96 25.10
N GLY A 98 10.68 12.99 24.34
CA GLY A 98 9.67 11.96 24.26
C GLY A 98 9.55 11.36 22.86
N ASN A 99 8.42 11.63 22.20
CA ASN A 99 8.12 11.14 20.87
C ASN A 99 8.20 12.25 19.83
N ILE A 100 9.23 12.24 18.98
CA ILE A 100 9.39 13.17 17.85
C ILE A 100 8.66 12.63 16.62
N GLY A 101 8.66 11.32 16.44
CA GLY A 101 8.01 10.63 15.34
C GLY A 101 7.90 9.13 15.57
N THR A 102 7.30 8.42 14.63
CA THR A 102 7.02 6.98 14.73
C THR A 102 7.98 6.11 13.93
N GLY A 103 8.92 6.73 13.20
CA GLY A 103 9.74 6.04 12.20
C GLY A 103 9.07 5.92 10.82
N LEU A 104 7.74 6.06 10.78
CA LEU A 104 6.92 6.06 9.56
C LEU A 104 6.39 7.48 9.22
N GLY A 105 6.76 8.46 10.02
CA GLY A 105 6.29 9.84 9.94
C GLY A 105 6.17 10.47 11.32
N GLN A 106 5.54 11.62 11.41
CA GLN A 106 5.39 12.34 12.68
C GLN A 106 4.45 11.63 13.66
N THR A 107 3.43 10.94 13.12
CA THR A 107 2.49 10.15 13.92
C THR A 107 1.80 9.11 13.02
N THR A 108 1.25 8.06 13.61
CA THR A 108 0.32 7.17 12.91
C THR A 108 -1.06 7.83 12.89
N ALA A 109 -1.78 7.72 11.77
CA ALA A 109 -3.17 8.17 11.69
C ALA A 109 -4.05 7.44 12.72
N ALA A 110 -5.10 8.13 13.16
CA ALA A 110 -6.15 7.56 13.99
C ALA A 110 -7.50 7.93 13.39
N GLY A 111 -8.51 7.07 13.54
CA GLY A 111 -9.83 7.30 13.01
C GLY A 111 -10.59 6.01 12.78
N THR A 112 -11.64 6.09 11.97
CA THR A 112 -12.49 4.95 11.61
C THR A 112 -11.77 4.08 10.58
N THR A 113 -11.77 2.77 10.81
CA THR A 113 -11.14 1.79 9.91
C THR A 113 -12.19 0.83 9.36
N GLY A 114 -12.11 0.54 8.06
CA GLY A 114 -12.94 -0.42 7.36
C GLY A 114 -12.10 -1.56 6.78
N LEU A 115 -12.76 -2.65 6.47
CA LEU A 115 -12.17 -3.77 5.71
C LEU A 115 -13.22 -4.29 4.73
N VAL A 116 -13.01 -4.05 3.46
CA VAL A 116 -13.84 -4.59 2.38
C VAL A 116 -13.00 -5.59 1.58
N PRO A 117 -13.46 -6.84 1.43
CA PRO A 117 -12.73 -7.84 0.68
C PRO A 117 -12.54 -7.41 -0.78
N PRO A 118 -11.43 -7.78 -1.43
CA PRO A 118 -11.30 -7.65 -2.87
C PRO A 118 -12.46 -8.36 -3.59
N THR A 119 -13.03 -7.71 -4.60
CA THR A 119 -13.97 -8.33 -5.55
C THR A 119 -13.23 -9.12 -6.62
N ARG A 120 -11.94 -8.83 -6.79
CA ARG A 120 -11.02 -9.52 -7.67
C ARG A 120 -9.67 -9.71 -7.00
N GLU A 121 -9.16 -10.92 -6.99
CA GLU A 121 -7.81 -11.24 -6.53
C GLU A 121 -6.86 -11.45 -7.70
N ILE A 122 -5.67 -10.88 -7.60
CA ILE A 122 -4.56 -11.11 -8.53
C ILE A 122 -3.91 -12.44 -8.18
N SER A 123 -3.73 -13.30 -9.18
CA SER A 123 -3.14 -14.63 -9.00
C SER A 123 -1.68 -14.57 -8.49
N GLU A 124 -1.21 -15.67 -7.92
CA GLU A 124 0.20 -15.78 -7.46
C GLU A 124 1.22 -15.66 -8.60
N GLU A 125 0.82 -15.96 -9.82
CA GLU A 125 1.66 -15.83 -11.02
C GLU A 125 1.72 -14.40 -11.55
N GLY A 126 0.81 -13.53 -11.08
CA GLY A 126 0.54 -12.23 -11.66
C GLY A 126 -0.37 -12.32 -12.88
N GLU A 127 -0.87 -11.20 -13.34
CA GLU A 127 -1.72 -11.11 -14.53
C GLU A 127 -1.73 -9.69 -15.10
N THR A 128 -2.21 -9.54 -16.33
CA THR A 128 -2.43 -8.24 -16.97
C THR A 128 -3.91 -7.92 -17.03
N LEU A 129 -4.28 -6.74 -16.55
CA LEU A 129 -5.64 -6.22 -16.62
C LEU A 129 -5.70 -4.94 -17.43
N ARG A 130 -6.88 -4.64 -17.97
CA ARG A 130 -7.18 -3.35 -18.56
C ARG A 130 -8.33 -2.69 -17.79
N ILE A 131 -8.01 -1.63 -17.07
CA ILE A 131 -8.96 -0.88 -16.24
C ILE A 131 -9.15 0.50 -16.86
N ASP A 132 -10.37 0.81 -17.28
CA ASP A 132 -10.73 2.09 -17.93
C ASP A 132 -9.77 2.48 -19.07
N GLY A 133 -9.35 1.49 -19.88
CA GLY A 133 -8.41 1.68 -20.99
C GLY A 133 -6.93 1.64 -20.61
N VAL A 134 -6.59 1.71 -19.32
CA VAL A 134 -5.22 1.61 -18.83
C VAL A 134 -4.83 0.15 -18.67
N GLU A 135 -3.76 -0.26 -19.33
CA GLU A 135 -3.15 -1.57 -19.13
C GLU A 135 -2.26 -1.57 -17.90
N ILE A 136 -2.44 -2.57 -17.06
CA ILE A 136 -1.70 -2.75 -15.80
C ILE A 136 -1.20 -4.20 -15.75
N VAL A 137 0.11 -4.36 -15.67
CA VAL A 137 0.76 -5.66 -15.46
C VAL A 137 1.03 -5.82 -13.98
N PHE A 138 0.34 -6.78 -13.35
CA PHE A 138 0.50 -7.08 -11.93
C PHE A 138 1.58 -8.12 -11.72
N MET A 139 2.46 -7.88 -10.77
CA MET A 139 3.52 -8.77 -10.33
C MET A 139 3.27 -9.17 -8.88
N SER A 140 2.98 -10.44 -8.62
CA SER A 140 2.80 -10.94 -7.26
C SER A 140 4.15 -11.14 -6.58
N VAL A 141 4.27 -10.64 -5.33
CA VAL A 141 5.51 -10.62 -4.55
C VAL A 141 5.29 -11.02 -3.07
N PRO A 142 4.65 -12.17 -2.81
CA PRO A 142 4.24 -12.55 -1.46
C PRO A 142 5.43 -12.90 -0.56
N GLY A 143 5.31 -12.57 0.73
CA GLY A 143 6.20 -13.03 1.78
C GLY A 143 7.50 -12.24 1.95
N ALA A 144 7.71 -11.20 1.18
CA ALA A 144 8.84 -10.30 1.35
C ALA A 144 8.50 -9.19 2.36
N GLU A 145 7.82 -8.12 1.95
CA GLU A 145 7.36 -7.06 2.85
C GLU A 145 6.08 -7.46 3.59
N ALA A 146 5.12 -8.03 2.88
CA ALA A 146 3.86 -8.54 3.42
C ALA A 146 3.61 -10.00 3.02
N PRO A 147 2.71 -10.72 3.71
CA PRO A 147 2.42 -12.12 3.37
C PRO A 147 1.81 -12.27 1.97
N SER A 148 1.01 -11.29 1.54
CA SER A 148 0.50 -11.15 0.18
C SER A 148 0.73 -9.71 -0.28
N GLU A 149 1.32 -9.52 -1.47
CA GLU A 149 1.65 -8.19 -1.99
C GLU A 149 1.73 -8.23 -3.52
N ILE A 150 1.43 -7.09 -4.16
CA ILE A 150 1.53 -6.90 -5.61
C ILE A 150 2.22 -5.57 -5.94
N MET A 151 3.10 -5.63 -6.92
CA MET A 151 3.60 -4.46 -7.65
C MET A 151 2.87 -4.32 -8.98
N MET A 152 2.94 -3.14 -9.62
CA MET A 152 2.20 -2.85 -10.86
C MET A 152 3.06 -2.08 -11.84
N TYR A 153 3.17 -2.60 -13.06
CA TYR A 153 3.76 -1.89 -14.18
C TYR A 153 2.68 -1.33 -15.11
N PHE A 154 2.82 -0.07 -15.53
CA PHE A 154 1.93 0.65 -16.43
C PHE A 154 2.66 0.91 -17.75
N PRO A 155 2.59 0.00 -18.74
CA PRO A 155 3.37 0.10 -19.97
C PRO A 155 3.15 1.40 -20.74
N GLY A 156 1.89 1.83 -20.85
CA GLY A 156 1.52 3.06 -21.54
C GLY A 156 2.03 4.35 -20.90
N MET A 157 2.44 4.29 -19.64
CA MET A 157 2.96 5.41 -18.87
C MET A 157 4.45 5.25 -18.55
N LYS A 158 5.05 4.09 -18.89
CA LYS A 158 6.40 3.69 -18.48
C LYS A 158 6.65 3.87 -16.99
N ALA A 159 5.62 3.64 -16.18
CA ALA A 159 5.61 3.87 -14.74
C ALA A 159 5.50 2.55 -13.99
N PHE A 160 6.19 2.44 -12.86
CA PHE A 160 6.19 1.25 -12.02
C PHE A 160 5.82 1.61 -10.58
N CYS A 161 4.69 1.08 -10.11
CA CYS A 161 4.31 1.14 -8.70
C CYS A 161 4.98 -0.01 -7.96
N VAL A 162 5.93 0.32 -7.12
CA VAL A 162 6.71 -0.67 -6.37
C VAL A 162 6.08 -1.06 -5.03
N ALA A 163 4.87 -0.60 -4.78
CA ALA A 163 4.13 -0.81 -3.52
C ALA A 163 4.97 -0.39 -2.29
N GLU A 164 5.06 -1.23 -1.26
CA GLU A 164 6.02 -1.08 -0.16
C GLU A 164 7.18 -2.07 -0.28
N GLU A 165 7.12 -3.00 -1.24
CA GLU A 165 8.17 -3.97 -1.53
C GLU A 165 9.52 -3.30 -1.81
N ILE A 166 9.53 -2.22 -2.60
CA ILE A 166 10.73 -1.43 -2.85
C ILE A 166 10.50 -0.01 -2.33
N ASN A 167 11.29 0.38 -1.36
CA ASN A 167 11.30 1.73 -0.85
C ASN A 167 12.73 2.20 -0.60
N ARG A 168 12.90 3.43 -0.14
CA ARG A 168 14.20 4.07 0.09
C ARG A 168 15.13 3.27 1.03
N THR A 169 14.58 2.45 1.89
CA THR A 169 15.32 1.68 2.89
C THR A 169 14.86 0.24 2.87
N LEU A 170 15.71 -0.69 3.27
CA LEU A 170 15.26 -2.07 3.54
C LEU A 170 14.19 -2.03 4.63
N HIS A 171 13.03 -2.64 4.36
CA HIS A 171 12.01 -2.84 5.37
C HIS A 171 12.54 -3.71 6.53
N ASN A 172 11.97 -3.58 7.70
CA ASN A 172 12.38 -4.44 8.82
C ASN A 172 11.96 -5.90 8.57
N LEU A 173 12.81 -6.85 8.97
CA LEU A 173 12.53 -8.29 8.83
C LEU A 173 11.65 -8.81 9.96
N LEU A 174 11.78 -8.22 11.15
CA LEU A 174 10.99 -8.56 12.33
C LEU A 174 10.33 -7.31 12.88
N THR A 175 9.04 -7.18 12.66
CA THR A 175 8.27 -6.05 13.15
C THR A 175 7.86 -6.30 14.61
N LEU A 176 8.28 -5.42 15.52
CA LEU A 176 8.08 -5.61 16.97
C LEU A 176 6.59 -5.62 17.38
N ARG A 177 5.71 -5.01 16.58
CA ARG A 177 4.26 -5.13 16.83
C ARG A 177 3.74 -6.55 16.67
N GLY A 178 4.45 -7.42 15.93
CA GLY A 178 4.12 -8.82 15.79
C GLY A 178 3.55 -9.23 14.44
N ALA A 179 3.79 -8.46 13.39
CA ALA A 179 3.52 -8.87 12.00
C ALA A 179 4.33 -10.15 11.66
N LYS A 180 3.89 -10.87 10.63
CA LYS A 180 4.62 -12.04 10.13
C LYS A 180 6.05 -11.66 9.78
N VAL A 181 7.00 -12.57 10.04
CA VAL A 181 8.42 -12.38 9.71
C VAL A 181 8.58 -12.27 8.21
N ARG A 182 9.32 -11.27 7.77
CA ARG A 182 9.59 -10.94 6.37
C ARG A 182 10.83 -11.68 5.86
N ASN A 183 10.83 -12.00 4.58
CA ASN A 183 11.90 -12.78 3.96
C ASN A 183 12.78 -11.89 3.07
N GLY A 184 13.97 -11.50 3.58
CA GLY A 184 14.91 -10.67 2.83
C GLY A 184 15.49 -11.33 1.56
N GLN A 185 15.48 -12.67 1.47
CA GLN A 185 15.87 -13.35 0.24
C GLN A 185 14.81 -13.23 -0.86
N LEU A 186 13.51 -13.33 -0.49
CA LEU A 186 12.42 -13.08 -1.43
C LEU A 186 12.43 -11.63 -1.87
N TRP A 187 12.63 -10.70 -0.95
CA TRP A 187 12.74 -9.28 -1.23
C TRP A 187 13.77 -8.99 -2.33
N SER A 188 15.01 -9.49 -2.20
CA SER A 188 16.03 -9.29 -3.23
C SER A 188 15.67 -9.93 -4.58
N LYS A 189 15.05 -11.12 -4.56
CA LYS A 189 14.61 -11.80 -5.78
C LYS A 189 13.50 -11.03 -6.51
N TYR A 190 12.59 -10.41 -5.79
CA TYR A 190 11.51 -9.64 -6.41
C TYR A 190 12.01 -8.32 -7.00
N ILE A 191 13.01 -7.69 -6.36
CA ILE A 191 13.70 -6.54 -6.95
C ILE A 191 14.42 -6.95 -8.24
N ASP A 192 15.20 -8.02 -8.22
CA ASP A 192 15.90 -8.54 -9.41
C ASP A 192 14.90 -8.89 -10.53
N ARG A 193 13.75 -9.49 -10.17
CA ARG A 193 12.68 -9.79 -11.10
C ARG A 193 12.11 -8.51 -11.73
N ALA A 194 11.79 -7.50 -10.92
CA ALA A 194 11.25 -6.23 -11.41
C ALA A 194 12.23 -5.54 -12.37
N ILE A 195 13.53 -5.52 -12.04
CA ILE A 195 14.57 -4.97 -12.92
C ILE A 195 14.65 -5.76 -14.21
N THR A 196 14.62 -7.10 -14.15
CA THR A 196 14.75 -7.97 -15.32
C THR A 196 13.55 -7.89 -16.26
N GLU A 197 12.33 -7.84 -15.71
CA GLU A 197 11.10 -7.88 -16.51
C GLU A 197 10.69 -6.51 -17.06
N CYS A 198 10.96 -5.42 -16.34
CA CYS A 198 10.47 -4.09 -16.69
C CYS A 198 11.51 -2.99 -16.61
N GLY A 199 12.68 -3.19 -16.01
CA GLY A 199 13.64 -2.11 -15.70
C GLY A 199 14.00 -1.22 -16.89
N ASP A 200 14.31 -1.81 -18.03
CA ASP A 200 14.66 -1.06 -19.25
C ASP A 200 13.49 -0.26 -19.86
N GLN A 201 12.26 -0.51 -19.39
CA GLN A 201 11.05 0.14 -19.92
C GLN A 201 10.50 1.19 -18.97
N VAL A 202 10.99 1.24 -17.72
CA VAL A 202 10.51 2.14 -16.67
C VAL A 202 11.26 3.47 -16.73
N GLU A 203 10.52 4.56 -16.85
CA GLU A 203 11.05 5.93 -16.76
C GLU A 203 10.79 6.53 -15.37
N VAL A 204 9.73 6.06 -14.70
CA VAL A 204 9.31 6.57 -13.39
C VAL A 204 8.92 5.42 -12.49
N SER A 205 9.45 5.38 -11.28
CA SER A 205 8.94 4.50 -10.23
C SER A 205 8.32 5.32 -9.09
N PHE A 206 7.32 4.74 -8.42
CA PHE A 206 6.69 5.36 -7.27
C PHE A 206 6.30 4.31 -6.23
N SER A 207 6.33 4.71 -4.98
CA SER A 207 6.07 3.87 -3.81
C SER A 207 4.90 4.43 -3.01
N THR A 208 4.34 3.62 -2.14
CA THR A 208 3.28 4.00 -1.21
C THR A 208 3.80 4.62 0.09
N HIS A 209 5.12 4.53 0.34
CA HIS A 209 5.80 5.13 1.48
C HIS A 209 7.04 5.94 1.08
N HIS A 210 7.55 6.78 2.02
CA HIS A 210 8.74 7.62 1.90
C HIS A 210 8.67 8.64 0.75
N CYS A 211 9.69 8.69 -0.11
CA CYS A 211 9.62 9.46 -1.34
C CYS A 211 8.75 8.69 -2.33
N LEU A 212 7.70 9.34 -2.80
CA LEU A 212 6.68 8.68 -3.61
C LEU A 212 7.00 8.63 -5.10
N LEU A 213 8.02 9.38 -5.54
CA LEU A 213 8.36 9.49 -6.95
C LEU A 213 9.88 9.41 -7.13
N TYR A 214 10.30 8.51 -8.00
CA TYR A 214 11.68 8.36 -8.45
C TYR A 214 11.71 8.36 -9.98
N THR A 215 12.71 9.03 -10.56
CA THR A 215 12.94 9.05 -12.01
C THR A 215 14.24 8.32 -12.34
N SER A 216 14.42 7.93 -13.60
CA SER A 216 15.63 7.25 -14.06
C SER A 216 16.91 8.07 -13.83
N ASP A 217 16.80 9.40 -13.80
CA ASP A 217 17.93 10.30 -13.58
C ASP A 217 18.28 10.54 -12.10
N ALA A 218 17.44 10.05 -11.17
CA ALA A 218 17.67 10.21 -9.73
C ALA A 218 18.83 9.36 -9.18
N ALA A 219 19.44 8.51 -10.01
CA ALA A 219 20.58 7.70 -9.63
C ALA A 219 21.93 8.41 -9.79
N ASP A 220 21.95 9.58 -10.44
CA ASP A 220 23.18 10.34 -10.75
C ASP A 220 23.42 11.55 -9.81
N ASP A 221 22.51 11.78 -8.85
CA ASP A 221 22.63 12.78 -7.77
C ASP A 221 22.95 12.08 -6.41
#